data_99b294e1a5fbab1b888fc9c6a949b626
#
_entry.id   99b294e1a5fbab1b888fc9c6a949b626
#
_cell.length_a   1.000
_cell.length_b   1.000
_cell.length_c   1.000
_cell.angle_alpha   90.00
_cell.angle_beta   90.00
_cell.angle_gamma   90.00
#
_symmetry.space_group_name_H-M   'P 1'
#
loop_
_entity.id
_entity.type
_entity.pdbx_description
1 polymer ?
#
loop_
_entity_poly.entity_id
_entity_poly.type
_entity_poly.pdbx_seq_one_letter_code
_entity_poly.pdbx_strand_id
1 'polypeptide(L)' 'MKLVLNGKEREVQAKNVEALVAELGLPLAAALVEHNGTALLRSEWPKTNLQEGDQLEIIRMVAGG' A
#
# COMPACT_ATOMS: atom_id res chain seq x y z
N MET A 1 3.03 -0.15 -13.52
CA MET A 1 2.01 -1.20 -13.42
C MET A 1 0.71 -0.61 -12.88
N LYS A 2 -0.38 -1.25 -13.17
CA LYS A 2 -1.69 -0.79 -12.75
C LYS A 2 -2.19 -1.63 -11.58
N LEU A 3 -2.60 -0.96 -10.51
CA LEU A 3 -3.16 -1.59 -9.32
C LEU A 3 -4.56 -1.07 -9.07
N VAL A 4 -5.31 -1.77 -8.21
CA VAL A 4 -6.57 -1.28 -7.69
C VAL A 4 -6.30 -0.77 -6.28
N LEU A 5 -6.30 0.53 -6.09
CA LEU A 5 -5.96 1.15 -4.82
C LEU A 5 -7.22 1.77 -4.23
N ASN A 6 -7.63 1.26 -3.07
CA ASN A 6 -8.86 1.70 -2.40
C ASN A 6 -10.06 1.73 -3.37
N GLY A 7 -10.17 0.67 -4.17
CA GLY A 7 -11.27 0.50 -5.10
C GLY A 7 -11.14 1.21 -6.44
N LYS A 8 -10.02 1.90 -6.69
CA LYS A 8 -9.82 2.63 -7.94
C LYS A 8 -8.54 2.20 -8.62
N GLU A 9 -8.59 2.08 -9.94
CA GLU A 9 -7.38 1.78 -10.71
C GLU A 9 -6.41 2.94 -10.63
N ARG A 10 -5.13 2.61 -10.49
CA ARG A 10 -4.08 3.60 -10.42
C ARG A 10 -2.79 3.05 -11.01
N GLU A 11 -2.14 3.86 -11.83
CA GLU A 11 -0.82 3.54 -12.37
C GLU A 11 0.24 3.91 -11.35
N VAL A 12 1.15 2.98 -11.05
CA VAL A 12 2.21 3.20 -10.06
C VAL A 12 3.55 2.73 -10.60
N GLN A 13 4.63 3.29 -10.06
CA GLN A 13 5.99 2.90 -10.39
C GLN A 13 6.56 1.94 -9.35
N ALA A 14 6.00 1.91 -8.16
CA ALA A 14 6.49 1.09 -7.07
C ALA A 14 6.43 -0.39 -7.42
N LYS A 15 7.41 -1.16 -6.92
CA LYS A 15 7.49 -2.60 -7.15
C LYS A 15 7.18 -3.41 -5.90
N ASN A 16 7.15 -2.78 -4.74
CA ASN A 16 6.77 -3.43 -3.50
C ASN A 16 5.90 -2.49 -2.67
N VAL A 17 5.34 -3.01 -1.59
CA VAL A 17 4.39 -2.24 -0.79
C VAL A 17 5.05 -1.05 -0.12
N GLU A 18 6.27 -1.21 0.39
CA GLU A 18 6.97 -0.10 1.03
C GLU A 18 7.17 1.07 0.06
N ALA A 19 7.62 0.76 -1.15
CA ALA A 19 7.81 1.78 -2.18
C ALA A 19 6.49 2.43 -2.57
N LEU A 20 5.40 1.65 -2.59
CA LEU A 20 4.08 2.19 -2.92
C LEU A 20 3.63 3.22 -1.89
N VAL A 21 3.77 2.92 -0.61
CA VAL A 21 3.37 3.87 0.45
C VAL A 21 4.19 5.15 0.33
N ALA A 22 5.49 5.02 0.04
CA ALA A 22 6.36 6.18 -0.17
C ALA A 22 5.95 6.99 -1.40
N GLU A 23 5.62 6.30 -2.51
CA GLU A 23 5.21 6.95 -3.75
C GLU A 23 3.93 7.77 -3.54
N LEU A 24 3.02 7.27 -2.70
CA LEU A 24 1.77 7.95 -2.40
C LEU A 24 1.96 9.15 -1.46
N GLY A 25 3.15 9.32 -0.91
CA GLY A 25 3.45 10.43 -0.01
C GLY A 25 2.87 10.27 1.38
N LEU A 26 2.50 9.06 1.76
CA LEU A 26 1.93 8.81 3.09
C LEU A 26 3.03 8.59 4.12
N PRO A 27 2.83 9.06 5.36
CA PRO A 27 3.77 8.74 6.44
C PRO A 27 3.78 7.22 6.67
N LEU A 28 4.96 6.61 6.55
CA LEU A 28 5.06 5.16 6.69
C LEU A 28 4.54 4.68 8.05
N ALA A 29 4.82 5.45 9.11
CA ALA A 29 4.42 5.07 10.46
C ALA A 29 2.91 5.15 10.70
N ALA A 30 2.18 5.83 9.83
CA ALA A 30 0.75 6.06 10.04
C ALA A 30 -0.13 5.32 9.04
N ALA A 31 0.44 4.43 8.23
CA ALA A 31 -0.31 3.72 7.21
C ALA A 31 -0.62 2.29 7.64
N LEU A 32 -1.83 1.85 7.35
CA LEU A 32 -2.23 0.44 7.44
C LEU A 32 -2.46 -0.05 6.02
N VAL A 33 -1.93 -1.23 5.71
CA VAL A 33 -1.98 -1.77 4.35
C VAL A 33 -2.59 -3.16 4.36
N GLU A 34 -3.57 -3.38 3.46
CA GLU A 34 -4.03 -4.72 3.11
C GLU A 34 -3.64 -4.98 1.66
N HIS A 35 -3.13 -6.16 1.40
CA HIS A 35 -2.71 -6.61 0.07
C HIS A 35 -3.52 -7.84 -0.29
N ASN A 36 -4.37 -7.71 -1.31
CA ASN A 36 -5.26 -8.80 -1.76
C ASN A 36 -6.01 -9.43 -0.58
N GLY A 37 -6.52 -8.59 0.31
CA GLY A 37 -7.32 -9.02 1.45
C GLY A 37 -6.53 -9.42 2.69
N THR A 38 -5.21 -9.39 2.64
CA THR A 38 -4.37 -9.76 3.77
C THR A 38 -3.75 -8.51 4.39
N ALA A 39 -4.01 -8.31 5.68
CA ALA A 39 -3.38 -7.22 6.42
C ALA A 39 -1.89 -7.50 6.58
N LEU A 40 -1.06 -6.50 6.26
CA LEU A 40 0.38 -6.65 6.31
C LEU A 40 0.95 -5.98 7.54
N LEU A 41 1.92 -6.66 8.18
CA LEU A 41 2.76 -6.02 9.16
C LEU A 41 3.73 -5.07 8.44
N ARG A 42 4.13 -4.01 9.11
CA ARG A 42 5.05 -3.04 8.54
C ARG A 42 6.34 -3.72 8.05
N SER A 43 6.83 -4.71 8.82
CA SER A 43 8.05 -5.45 8.48
C SER A 43 7.91 -6.27 7.20
N GLU A 44 6.68 -6.54 6.76
CA GLU A 44 6.43 -7.29 5.55
C GLU A 44 6.42 -6.43 4.29
N TRP A 45 6.27 -5.12 4.45
CA TRP A 45 6.13 -4.22 3.30
C TRP A 45 7.28 -4.30 2.29
N PRO A 46 8.56 -4.29 2.71
CA PRO A 46 9.64 -4.36 1.74
C PRO A 46 9.75 -5.72 1.07
N LYS A 47 9.15 -6.75 1.66
CA LYS A 47 9.19 -8.12 1.14
C LYS A 47 7.98 -8.47 0.31
N THR A 48 6.96 -7.61 0.26
CA THR A 48 5.73 -7.88 -0.48
C THR A 48 5.81 -7.22 -1.85
N ASN A 49 6.09 -8.03 -2.87
CA ASN A 49 6.17 -7.55 -4.24
C ASN A 49 4.77 -7.32 -4.80
N LEU A 50 4.66 -6.28 -5.61
CA LEU A 50 3.41 -5.93 -6.28
C LEU A 50 3.35 -6.57 -7.65
N GLN A 51 2.15 -6.96 -8.07
CA GLN A 51 1.90 -7.52 -9.39
C GLN A 51 0.75 -6.77 -10.04
N GLU A 52 0.75 -6.78 -11.36
CA GLU A 52 -0.30 -6.15 -12.15
C GLU A 52 -1.67 -6.62 -11.66
N GLY A 53 -2.56 -5.67 -11.39
CA GLY A 53 -3.92 -5.98 -10.96
C GLY A 53 -4.11 -6.23 -9.48
N ASP A 54 -3.03 -6.19 -8.69
CA ASP A 54 -3.16 -6.38 -7.23
C ASP A 54 -4.12 -5.36 -6.63
N GLN A 55 -4.81 -5.80 -5.60
CA GLN A 55 -5.74 -4.94 -4.86
C GLN A 55 -5.10 -4.52 -3.54
N LEU A 56 -5.00 -3.22 -3.35
CA LEU A 56 -4.42 -2.64 -2.14
C LEU A 56 -5.45 -1.75 -1.48
N GLU A 57 -5.56 -1.91 -0.16
CA GLU A 57 -6.27 -0.95 0.68
C GLU A 57 -5.26 -0.31 1.60
N ILE A 58 -5.14 1.01 1.53
CA ILE A 58 -4.19 1.74 2.36
C ILE A 58 -4.95 2.81 3.10
N ILE A 59 -4.90 2.73 4.41
CA ILE A 59 -5.60 3.64 5.30
C ILE A 59 -4.56 4.43 6.07
N ARG A 60 -4.71 5.74 6.08
CA ARG A 60 -3.88 6.60 6.91
C ARG A 60 -4.51 6.69 8.29
N MET A 61 -3.77 6.27 9.31
CA MET A 61 -4.22 6.47 10.68
C MET A 61 -4.01 7.91 11.06
N VAL A 62 -5.07 8.53 11.56
CA VAL A 62 -4.98 9.87 12.12
C VAL A 62 -4.82 9.69 13.63
N ALA A 63 -3.79 10.29 14.20
CA ALA A 63 -3.62 10.25 15.64
C ALA A 63 -4.90 10.81 16.27
N GLY A 64 -5.58 9.98 17.03
CA GLY A 64 -6.80 10.37 17.70
C GLY A 64 -6.49 11.50 18.65
N GLY A 65 -6.93 12.65 18.28
CA GLY A 65 -6.82 13.81 19.15
C GLY A 65 -7.84 13.69 20.25
#